data_8b13ae1d51856dcb2c88dd7651f70f1f
#
_entry.id   8b13ae1d51856dcb2c88dd7651f70f1f
#
_cell.length_a   1.000
_cell.length_b   1.000
_cell.length_c   1.000
_cell.angle_alpha   90.00
_cell.angle_beta   90.00
_cell.angle_gamma   90.00
#
_symmetry.space_group_name_H-M   'P 1'
#
loop_
_entity.id
_entity.type
_entity.pdbx_description
1 polymer ?
#
loop_
_entity_poly.entity_id
_entity_poly.type
_entity_poly.pdbx_seq_one_letter_code
_entity_poly.pdbx_strand_id
1 'polypeptide(L)'
;MVELGSGIKRLLISGQQATTQSYHPNYITDDNSNDVTGKEVYFRWLSRLVILCAIISLAFFLCSSLVVFRLASGFMVEPLLIVKDQSSSQDMVRYEPITTKMSSENQMLEMFIKQYVSLRNTVINDEQEMQTRWGYGGIVEYLSSPEVYRDFVGQNAGSVDKMFDNDYSSEVRIDSYSKVSENSPVWVVYFTVYNLSRSPKGRGNALLLKIIKYKASLTPEFWPERVAYYARVLNPLGFTVVQYNQDEIRE
;
A
#
# COMPACT_ATOMS: atom_id res chain seq x y z
N MET A 1 -8.24 29.05 4.81
CA MET A 1 -8.57 29.66 3.49
C MET A 1 -7.62 30.82 3.32
N VAL A 2 -6.47 30.57 2.69
CA VAL A 2 -5.33 31.51 2.62
C VAL A 2 -5.37 32.16 1.25
N GLU A 3 -5.29 33.50 1.25
CA GLU A 3 -5.28 34.39 0.09
C GLU A 3 -4.15 34.04 -0.88
N LEU A 4 -4.50 33.45 -2.02
CA LEU A 4 -3.62 33.21 -3.17
C LEU A 4 -4.06 34.04 -4.40
N GLY A 5 -4.78 35.15 -4.18
CA GLY A 5 -5.42 35.93 -5.24
C GLY A 5 -4.69 37.19 -5.71
N SER A 6 -3.66 37.69 -5.00
CA SER A 6 -3.09 39.03 -5.28
C SER A 6 -1.80 39.04 -6.12
N GLY A 7 -1.11 37.91 -6.23
CA GLY A 7 0.17 37.82 -6.95
C GLY A 7 0.04 37.76 -8.48
N ILE A 8 -1.01 37.15 -8.98
CA ILE A 8 -1.18 36.93 -10.44
C ILE A 8 -1.66 38.19 -11.19
N LYS A 9 -2.41 39.07 -10.51
CA LYS A 9 -2.85 40.33 -11.13
C LYS A 9 -1.73 41.33 -11.38
N ARG A 10 -0.64 41.31 -10.65
CA ARG A 10 0.50 42.23 -10.86
C ARG A 10 1.40 41.82 -12.01
N LEU A 11 1.45 40.55 -12.39
CA LEU A 11 2.23 40.09 -13.55
C LEU A 11 1.59 40.40 -14.90
N LEU A 12 0.27 40.58 -14.95
CA LEU A 12 -0.46 40.86 -16.20
C LEU A 12 -0.52 42.37 -16.51
N ILE A 13 -0.21 43.26 -15.57
CA ILE A 13 -0.26 44.72 -15.79
C ILE A 13 1.11 45.32 -16.15
N SER A 14 2.21 44.60 -15.89
CA SER A 14 3.56 45.09 -16.22
C SER A 14 3.99 44.78 -17.67
N GLY A 15 3.19 44.07 -18.43
CA GLY A 15 3.48 43.71 -19.83
C GLY A 15 2.99 44.68 -20.91
N GLN A 16 2.35 45.79 -20.52
CA GLN A 16 1.69 46.68 -21.50
C GLN A 16 2.29 48.08 -21.59
N GLN A 17 3.60 48.23 -21.43
CA GLN A 17 4.34 49.43 -21.88
C GLN A 17 5.55 49.04 -22.73
N ALA A 18 5.27 48.36 -23.86
CA ALA A 18 6.20 48.34 -24.98
C ALA A 18 5.92 49.60 -25.81
N THR A 19 6.79 50.57 -25.65
CA THR A 19 6.93 51.77 -26.46
C THR A 19 6.78 51.42 -27.92
N THR A 20 5.75 51.95 -28.53
CA THR A 20 5.63 52.11 -30.01
C THR A 20 6.75 53.04 -30.48
N GLN A 21 7.93 52.52 -30.71
CA GLN A 21 8.90 53.20 -31.55
C GLN A 21 8.40 53.14 -32.97
N SER A 22 7.91 54.29 -33.44
CA SER A 22 7.60 54.55 -34.83
C SER A 22 8.88 54.36 -35.65
N TYR A 23 9.00 53.20 -36.27
CA TYR A 23 10.05 52.92 -37.24
C TYR A 23 9.61 53.55 -38.55
N HIS A 24 10.19 54.73 -38.89
CA HIS A 24 10.13 55.30 -40.25
C HIS A 24 11.07 54.48 -41.14
N PRO A 25 10.58 53.70 -42.08
CA PRO A 25 11.47 53.09 -43.07
C PRO A 25 11.92 54.17 -44.05
N ASN A 26 13.20 54.54 -44.05
CA ASN A 26 13.81 55.21 -45.15
C ASN A 26 13.65 54.36 -46.41
N TYR A 27 12.86 54.85 -47.37
CA TYR A 27 12.77 54.25 -48.69
C TYR A 27 14.09 54.41 -49.41
N ILE A 28 14.96 53.40 -49.34
CA ILE A 28 15.95 53.15 -50.34
C ILE A 28 15.23 52.44 -51.47
N THR A 29 14.87 53.21 -52.49
CA THR A 29 14.45 52.69 -53.77
C THR A 29 15.68 52.05 -54.43
N ASP A 30 15.73 50.71 -54.32
CA ASP A 30 16.60 49.90 -55.15
C ASP A 30 15.99 48.53 -55.42
N ASP A 31 15.97 48.17 -56.61
CA ASP A 31 15.69 47.03 -57.46
C ASP A 31 15.66 45.63 -56.91
N ASN A 32 15.54 45.46 -55.57
CA ASN A 32 15.55 44.17 -54.81
C ASN A 32 14.20 43.77 -54.21
N SER A 33 13.10 44.39 -54.68
CA SER A 33 11.75 44.12 -54.13
C SER A 33 11.31 42.65 -54.33
N ASN A 34 11.79 42.01 -55.40
CA ASN A 34 11.47 40.59 -55.66
C ASN A 34 12.20 39.61 -54.74
N ASP A 35 13.36 40.00 -54.24
CA ASP A 35 14.18 39.12 -53.37
C ASP A 35 13.65 39.15 -51.91
N VAL A 36 13.12 40.28 -51.45
CA VAL A 36 12.54 40.44 -50.13
C VAL A 36 11.21 39.67 -50.02
N THR A 37 10.37 39.75 -51.04
CA THR A 37 9.10 38.98 -51.08
C THR A 37 9.34 37.47 -51.13
N GLY A 38 10.36 37.00 -51.85
CA GLY A 38 10.76 35.61 -51.90
C GLY A 38 11.20 35.07 -50.51
N LYS A 39 12.01 35.86 -49.81
CA LYS A 39 12.46 35.50 -48.46
C LYS A 39 11.31 35.47 -47.43
N GLU A 40 10.39 36.42 -47.49
CA GLU A 40 9.21 36.40 -46.58
C GLU A 40 8.31 35.21 -46.82
N VAL A 41 8.06 34.86 -48.09
CA VAL A 41 7.26 33.67 -48.45
C VAL A 41 7.95 32.37 -47.93
N TYR A 42 9.26 32.30 -48.10
CA TYR A 42 10.06 31.18 -47.61
C TYR A 42 10.00 31.04 -46.07
N PHE A 43 10.18 32.17 -45.34
CA PHE A 43 10.08 32.13 -43.87
C PHE A 43 8.66 31.80 -43.37
N ARG A 44 7.61 32.27 -44.03
CA ARG A 44 6.22 31.89 -43.73
C ARG A 44 5.97 30.41 -43.99
N TRP A 45 6.52 29.86 -45.05
CA TRP A 45 6.41 28.44 -45.35
C TRP A 45 7.21 27.60 -44.34
N LEU A 46 8.44 28.00 -44.03
CA LEU A 46 9.28 27.36 -43.05
C LEU A 46 8.65 27.34 -41.65
N SER A 47 8.08 28.46 -41.20
CA SER A 47 7.41 28.54 -39.91
C SER A 47 6.21 27.58 -39.81
N ARG A 48 5.41 27.48 -40.90
CA ARG A 48 4.31 26.50 -40.95
C ARG A 48 4.81 25.06 -40.88
N LEU A 49 5.91 24.75 -41.55
CA LEU A 49 6.52 23.42 -41.51
C LEU A 49 7.04 23.08 -40.13
N VAL A 50 7.69 24.03 -39.47
CA VAL A 50 8.16 23.84 -38.05
C VAL A 50 7.00 23.60 -37.10
N ILE A 51 5.90 24.38 -37.24
CA ILE A 51 4.69 24.19 -36.41
C ILE A 51 4.09 22.81 -36.67
N LEU A 52 4.02 22.38 -37.93
CA LEU A 52 3.48 21.08 -38.30
C LEU A 52 4.34 19.93 -37.70
N CYS A 53 5.68 20.04 -37.80
CA CYS A 53 6.60 19.09 -37.18
C CYS A 53 6.45 19.06 -35.65
N ALA A 54 6.25 20.21 -34.99
CA ALA A 54 6.01 20.31 -33.57
C ALA A 54 4.71 19.61 -33.14
N ILE A 55 3.62 19.78 -33.92
CA ILE A 55 2.36 19.13 -33.67
C ILE A 55 2.48 17.61 -33.82
N ILE A 56 3.16 17.12 -34.86
CA ILE A 56 3.40 15.68 -35.07
C ILE A 56 4.22 15.11 -33.95
N SER A 57 5.30 15.80 -33.53
CA SER A 57 6.14 15.39 -32.43
C SER A 57 5.37 15.28 -31.10
N LEU A 58 4.51 16.28 -30.83
CA LEU A 58 3.65 16.25 -29.64
C LEU A 58 2.66 15.09 -29.67
N ALA A 59 2.03 14.84 -30.82
CA ALA A 59 1.12 13.71 -30.99
C ALA A 59 1.84 12.37 -30.77
N PHE A 60 3.03 12.23 -31.34
CA PHE A 60 3.86 11.02 -31.13
C PHE A 60 4.25 10.83 -29.67
N PHE A 61 4.62 11.89 -28.97
CA PHE A 61 4.92 11.85 -27.53
C PHE A 61 3.73 11.41 -26.70
N LEU A 62 2.53 11.93 -27.00
CA LEU A 62 1.30 11.52 -26.30
C LEU A 62 0.95 10.05 -26.55
N CYS A 63 1.06 9.58 -27.81
CA CYS A 63 0.86 8.17 -28.13
C CYS A 63 1.87 7.26 -27.42
N SER A 64 3.14 7.64 -27.43
CA SER A 64 4.21 6.88 -26.74
C SER A 64 3.97 6.83 -25.23
N SER A 65 3.56 7.94 -24.62
CA SER A 65 3.21 8.00 -23.20
C SER A 65 2.05 7.07 -22.85
N LEU A 66 1.01 7.01 -23.69
CA LEU A 66 -0.12 6.08 -23.50
C LEU A 66 0.31 4.62 -23.61
N VAL A 67 1.19 4.29 -24.55
CA VAL A 67 1.72 2.92 -24.68
C VAL A 67 2.53 2.54 -23.44
N VAL A 68 3.42 3.43 -22.97
CA VAL A 68 4.21 3.18 -21.74
C VAL A 68 3.28 3.02 -20.53
N PHE A 69 2.25 3.86 -20.41
CA PHE A 69 1.29 3.74 -19.32
C PHE A 69 0.52 2.40 -19.38
N ARG A 70 0.12 1.95 -20.56
CA ARG A 70 -0.52 0.64 -20.76
C ARG A 70 0.43 -0.53 -20.45
N LEU A 71 1.70 -0.45 -20.87
CA LEU A 71 2.70 -1.47 -20.52
C LEU A 71 2.99 -1.46 -19.01
N ALA A 72 3.18 -0.30 -18.39
CA ALA A 72 3.48 -0.18 -16.96
C ALA A 72 2.36 -0.74 -16.09
N SER A 73 1.10 -0.57 -16.50
CA SER A 73 -0.04 -1.15 -15.77
C SER A 73 -0.11 -2.69 -15.88
N GLY A 74 0.58 -3.29 -16.84
CA GLY A 74 0.66 -4.74 -17.03
C GLY A 74 1.84 -5.42 -16.31
N PHE A 75 2.78 -4.67 -15.75
CA PHE A 75 3.84 -5.24 -14.92
C PHE A 75 3.27 -5.62 -13.55
N MET A 76 2.64 -6.78 -13.48
CA MET A 76 2.41 -7.45 -12.19
C MET A 76 3.78 -7.89 -11.68
N VAL A 77 4.24 -7.27 -10.60
CA VAL A 77 5.33 -7.84 -9.81
C VAL A 77 4.77 -9.09 -9.15
N GLU A 78 5.09 -10.25 -9.71
CA GLU A 78 4.75 -11.52 -9.08
C GLU A 78 5.76 -11.75 -7.96
N PRO A 79 5.34 -11.70 -6.68
CA PRO A 79 6.22 -12.07 -5.59
C PRO A 79 6.57 -13.57 -5.72
N LEU A 80 7.85 -13.89 -5.62
CA LEU A 80 8.35 -15.26 -5.64
C LEU A 80 8.66 -15.72 -4.21
N LEU A 81 8.17 -16.90 -3.85
CA LEU A 81 8.51 -17.54 -2.60
C LEU A 81 9.77 -18.40 -2.79
N ILE A 82 10.73 -18.25 -1.89
CA ILE A 82 11.91 -19.11 -1.83
C ILE A 82 11.60 -20.23 -0.83
N VAL A 83 11.34 -21.41 -1.36
CA VAL A 83 11.09 -22.59 -0.52
C VAL A 83 12.39 -23.38 -0.38
N LYS A 84 12.84 -23.55 0.86
CA LYS A 84 13.96 -24.46 1.20
C LYS A 84 13.36 -25.81 1.53
N ASP A 85 13.64 -26.81 0.71
CA ASP A 85 13.22 -28.18 0.97
C ASP A 85 14.12 -28.79 2.05
N GLN A 86 13.55 -29.05 3.22
CA GLN A 86 14.27 -29.67 4.34
C GLN A 86 14.40 -31.18 4.21
N SER A 87 13.75 -31.80 3.24
CA SER A 87 13.69 -33.25 3.10
C SER A 87 14.81 -33.84 2.23
N SER A 88 15.51 -33.02 1.49
CA SER A 88 16.63 -33.46 0.64
C SER A 88 17.96 -33.08 1.25
N SER A 89 18.89 -34.02 1.28
CA SER A 89 20.30 -33.83 1.72
C SER A 89 21.09 -32.87 0.82
N GLN A 90 20.50 -32.35 -0.23
CA GLN A 90 21.02 -31.31 -1.09
C GLN A 90 20.17 -30.05 -0.86
N ASP A 91 20.82 -28.94 -0.51
CA ASP A 91 20.24 -27.60 -0.33
C ASP A 91 19.63 -27.09 -1.68
N MET A 92 18.56 -27.72 -2.13
CA MET A 92 17.84 -27.27 -3.33
C MET A 92 16.90 -26.14 -2.95
N VAL A 93 17.20 -24.96 -3.44
CA VAL A 93 16.34 -23.79 -3.35
C VAL A 93 15.40 -23.80 -4.56
N ARG A 94 14.12 -23.89 -4.30
CA ARG A 94 13.09 -23.82 -5.33
C ARG A 94 12.43 -22.44 -5.30
N TYR A 95 12.33 -21.82 -6.47
CA TYR A 95 11.55 -20.58 -6.65
C TYR A 95 10.13 -20.96 -7.06
N GLU A 96 9.16 -20.50 -6.31
CA GLU A 96 7.74 -20.76 -6.57
C GLU A 96 7.00 -19.41 -6.67
N PRO A 97 6.24 -19.15 -7.76
CA PRO A 97 5.40 -17.97 -7.85
C PRO A 97 4.31 -18.05 -6.79
N ILE A 98 4.07 -16.95 -6.09
CA ILE A 98 3.03 -16.90 -5.07
C ILE A 98 1.67 -16.84 -5.75
N THR A 99 0.99 -17.97 -5.81
CA THR A 99 -0.35 -18.12 -6.37
C THR A 99 -1.21 -18.98 -5.43
N THR A 100 -2.52 -18.93 -5.60
CA THR A 100 -3.46 -19.77 -4.83
C THR A 100 -3.41 -21.26 -5.15
N LYS A 101 -2.51 -21.70 -6.03
CA LYS A 101 -2.35 -23.10 -6.45
C LYS A 101 -0.90 -23.59 -6.32
N MET A 102 -0.08 -22.91 -5.54
CA MET A 102 1.30 -23.33 -5.32
C MET A 102 1.39 -24.54 -4.37
N SER A 103 2.45 -25.35 -4.49
CA SER A 103 2.65 -26.53 -3.62
C SER A 103 2.88 -26.14 -2.14
N SER A 104 3.34 -24.92 -1.86
CA SER A 104 3.56 -24.37 -0.52
C SER A 104 2.38 -23.57 0.03
N GLU A 105 1.22 -23.58 -0.64
CA GLU A 105 0.01 -22.84 -0.23
C GLU A 105 -0.38 -23.10 1.22
N ASN A 106 -0.42 -24.38 1.64
CA ASN A 106 -0.79 -24.73 2.99
C ASN A 106 0.19 -24.18 4.03
N GLN A 107 1.49 -24.22 3.76
CA GLN A 107 2.51 -23.68 4.67
C GLN A 107 2.38 -22.17 4.82
N MET A 108 2.12 -21.47 3.72
CA MET A 108 1.90 -20.03 3.74
C MET A 108 0.60 -19.69 4.48
N LEU A 109 -0.47 -20.45 4.24
CA LEU A 109 -1.75 -20.28 4.93
C LEU A 109 -1.59 -20.44 6.45
N GLU A 110 -0.86 -21.47 6.89
CA GLU A 110 -0.54 -21.69 8.31
C GLU A 110 0.25 -20.52 8.92
N MET A 111 1.21 -19.99 8.17
CA MET A 111 1.97 -18.82 8.60
C MET A 111 1.07 -17.60 8.79
N PHE A 112 0.20 -17.30 7.83
CA PHE A 112 -0.74 -16.18 7.91
C PHE A 112 -1.75 -16.36 9.06
N ILE A 113 -2.25 -17.57 9.28
CA ILE A 113 -3.14 -17.86 10.40
C ILE A 113 -2.48 -17.56 11.74
N LYS A 114 -1.24 -18.06 11.94
CA LYS A 114 -0.48 -17.78 13.16
C LYS A 114 -0.22 -16.30 13.35
N GLN A 115 0.20 -15.63 12.28
CA GLN A 115 0.47 -14.21 12.29
C GLN A 115 -0.79 -13.41 12.63
N TYR A 116 -1.92 -13.74 12.02
CA TYR A 116 -3.20 -13.07 12.28
C TYR A 116 -3.63 -13.23 13.75
N VAL A 117 -3.63 -14.44 14.28
CA VAL A 117 -4.00 -14.69 15.68
C VAL A 117 -3.06 -13.96 16.65
N SER A 118 -1.77 -13.95 16.35
CA SER A 118 -0.79 -13.21 17.15
C SER A 118 -1.05 -11.71 17.10
N LEU A 119 -1.16 -11.11 15.91
CA LEU A 119 -1.40 -9.67 15.73
C LEU A 119 -2.70 -9.18 16.38
N ARG A 120 -3.75 -10.00 16.30
CA ARG A 120 -5.07 -9.67 16.87
C ARG A 120 -5.08 -9.67 18.40
N ASN A 121 -4.24 -10.51 19.04
CA ASN A 121 -4.28 -10.73 20.49
C ASN A 121 -3.05 -10.17 21.24
N THR A 122 -2.03 -9.67 20.52
CA THR A 122 -0.88 -9.03 21.14
C THR A 122 -1.15 -7.56 21.38
N VAL A 123 -1.01 -7.13 22.63
CA VAL A 123 -1.07 -5.72 23.02
C VAL A 123 0.34 -5.23 23.34
N ILE A 124 0.72 -4.13 22.72
CA ILE A 124 2.00 -3.45 22.93
C ILE A 124 1.71 -2.12 23.61
N ASN A 125 2.50 -1.77 24.62
CA ASN A 125 2.40 -0.47 25.28
C ASN A 125 3.09 0.62 24.46
N ASP A 126 2.67 0.76 23.21
CA ASP A 126 3.05 1.80 22.26
C ASP A 126 1.81 2.13 21.42
N GLU A 127 1.27 3.32 21.63
CA GLU A 127 0.03 3.77 21.00
C GLU A 127 0.17 3.83 19.48
N GLN A 128 1.32 4.30 18.97
CA GLN A 128 1.55 4.43 17.53
C GLN A 128 1.63 3.06 16.87
N GLU A 129 2.30 2.10 17.52
CA GLU A 129 2.39 0.73 17.01
C GLU A 129 1.03 0.03 17.07
N MET A 130 0.27 0.21 18.15
CA MET A 130 -1.09 -0.34 18.27
C MET A 130 -2.04 0.25 17.23
N GLN A 131 -1.96 1.56 16.96
CA GLN A 131 -2.74 2.20 15.90
C GLN A 131 -2.40 1.62 14.52
N THR A 132 -1.13 1.34 14.25
CA THR A 132 -0.70 0.71 12.99
C THR A 132 -1.20 -0.73 12.87
N ARG A 133 -1.34 -1.46 13.98
CA ARG A 133 -1.81 -2.84 13.98
C ARG A 133 -3.34 -2.95 13.99
N TRP A 134 -4.00 -2.25 14.89
CA TRP A 134 -5.42 -2.41 15.23
C TRP A 134 -6.31 -1.28 14.72
N GLY A 135 -5.71 -0.11 14.44
CA GLY A 135 -6.45 1.07 13.98
C GLY A 135 -7.01 0.92 12.57
N TYR A 136 -7.80 1.90 12.17
CA TYR A 136 -8.32 1.98 10.80
C TYR A 136 -7.17 2.12 9.79
N GLY A 137 -7.17 1.30 8.75
CA GLY A 137 -6.05 1.14 7.83
C GLY A 137 -4.91 0.28 8.38
N GLY A 138 -5.08 -0.34 9.54
CA GLY A 138 -4.08 -1.19 10.19
C GLY A 138 -4.03 -2.62 9.65
N ILE A 139 -3.02 -3.37 10.10
CA ILE A 139 -2.74 -4.70 9.57
C ILE A 139 -3.91 -5.67 9.84
N VAL A 140 -4.53 -5.60 11.04
CA VAL A 140 -5.66 -6.48 11.39
C VAL A 140 -6.87 -6.22 10.50
N GLU A 141 -7.14 -4.97 10.12
CA GLU A 141 -8.20 -4.63 9.17
C GLU A 141 -7.92 -5.22 7.79
N TYR A 142 -6.68 -5.08 7.29
CA TYR A 142 -6.31 -5.63 5.97
C TYR A 142 -6.41 -7.16 5.90
N LEU A 143 -6.23 -7.85 7.01
CA LEU A 143 -6.31 -9.31 7.10
C LEU A 143 -7.70 -9.81 7.52
N SER A 144 -8.68 -8.93 7.72
CA SER A 144 -10.03 -9.28 8.16
C SER A 144 -11.07 -8.89 7.10
N SER A 145 -12.19 -9.61 7.09
CA SER A 145 -13.39 -9.11 6.42
C SER A 145 -13.94 -7.88 7.18
N PRO A 146 -14.73 -7.00 6.53
CA PRO A 146 -15.32 -5.83 7.19
C PRO A 146 -16.15 -6.18 8.43
N GLU A 147 -16.80 -7.35 8.42
CA GLU A 147 -17.61 -7.85 9.53
C GLU A 147 -16.75 -8.25 10.71
N VAL A 148 -15.72 -9.09 10.45
CA VAL A 148 -14.77 -9.55 11.47
C VAL A 148 -13.99 -8.39 12.09
N TYR A 149 -13.64 -7.38 11.28
CA TYR A 149 -12.95 -6.20 11.82
C TYR A 149 -13.89 -5.32 12.65
N ARG A 150 -15.13 -5.13 12.23
CA ARG A 150 -16.14 -4.37 13.01
C ARG A 150 -16.37 -5.00 14.37
N ASP A 151 -16.51 -6.34 14.42
CA ASP A 151 -16.69 -7.08 15.66
C ASP A 151 -15.45 -6.96 16.56
N PHE A 152 -14.27 -7.01 15.98
CA PHE A 152 -13.03 -6.79 16.70
C PHE A 152 -12.95 -5.41 17.34
N VAL A 153 -13.24 -4.36 16.57
CA VAL A 153 -13.27 -2.98 17.11
C VAL A 153 -14.32 -2.85 18.19
N GLY A 154 -15.51 -3.40 17.98
CA GLY A 154 -16.58 -3.36 18.98
C GLY A 154 -16.21 -4.03 20.32
N GLN A 155 -15.47 -5.14 20.26
CA GLN A 155 -14.99 -5.84 21.47
C GLN A 155 -13.90 -5.09 22.20
N ASN A 156 -13.04 -4.33 21.49
CA ASN A 156 -11.86 -3.68 22.04
C ASN A 156 -12.03 -2.17 22.29
N ALA A 157 -13.05 -1.51 21.73
CA ALA A 157 -13.22 -0.05 21.77
C ALA A 157 -13.22 0.57 23.16
N GLY A 158 -13.59 -0.16 24.22
CA GLY A 158 -13.59 0.36 25.59
C GLY A 158 -12.42 -0.11 26.44
N SER A 159 -11.56 -0.96 25.91
CA SER A 159 -10.47 -1.58 26.67
C SER A 159 -9.09 -1.02 26.31
N VAL A 160 -8.90 -0.49 25.10
CA VAL A 160 -7.62 0.00 24.60
C VAL A 160 -7.08 1.13 25.46
N ASP A 161 -7.88 2.16 25.76
CA ASP A 161 -7.47 3.28 26.59
C ASP A 161 -7.05 2.83 28.01
N LYS A 162 -7.82 1.90 28.59
CA LYS A 162 -7.49 1.32 29.90
C LYS A 162 -6.21 0.50 29.90
N MET A 163 -5.87 -0.12 28.77
CA MET A 163 -4.63 -0.88 28.63
C MET A 163 -3.41 0.04 28.67
N PHE A 164 -3.47 1.19 27.99
CA PHE A 164 -2.38 2.17 28.04
C PHE A 164 -2.24 2.83 29.39
N ASP A 165 -3.34 3.20 30.04
CA ASP A 165 -3.33 3.82 31.37
C ASP A 165 -2.68 2.92 32.45
N ASN A 166 -2.74 1.61 32.27
CA ASN A 166 -2.21 0.63 33.23
C ASN A 166 -0.86 0.05 32.85
N ASP A 167 -0.13 0.63 31.88
CA ASP A 167 1.13 0.06 31.38
C ASP A 167 1.02 -1.44 31.01
N TYR A 168 -0.11 -1.82 30.44
CA TYR A 168 -0.44 -3.20 30.14
C TYR A 168 0.11 -3.61 28.76
N SER A 169 0.65 -4.81 28.71
CA SER A 169 1.02 -5.45 27.45
C SER A 169 0.63 -6.93 27.48
N SER A 170 0.45 -7.52 26.30
CA SER A 170 0.23 -8.96 26.20
C SER A 170 1.11 -9.59 25.14
N GLU A 171 1.64 -10.76 25.43
CA GLU A 171 2.38 -11.60 24.51
C GLU A 171 1.59 -12.86 24.22
N VAL A 172 1.55 -13.24 22.94
CA VAL A 172 0.81 -14.42 22.46
C VAL A 172 1.79 -15.51 22.06
N ARG A 173 1.59 -16.70 22.61
CA ARG A 173 2.28 -17.92 22.18
C ARG A 173 1.28 -18.89 21.57
N ILE A 174 1.51 -19.25 20.32
CA ILE A 174 0.73 -20.30 19.65
C ILE A 174 1.19 -21.66 20.18
N ASP A 175 0.26 -22.40 20.75
CA ASP A 175 0.53 -23.72 21.32
C ASP A 175 0.30 -24.84 20.29
N SER A 176 -0.82 -24.77 19.55
CA SER A 176 -1.10 -25.72 18.46
C SER A 176 -2.10 -25.11 17.48
N TYR A 177 -2.12 -25.65 16.29
CA TYR A 177 -3.08 -25.29 15.25
C TYR A 177 -3.40 -26.51 14.40
N SER A 178 -4.62 -26.60 13.93
CA SER A 178 -5.07 -27.69 13.07
C SER A 178 -6.28 -27.27 12.24
N LYS A 179 -6.42 -27.86 11.08
CA LYS A 179 -7.65 -27.79 10.30
C LYS A 179 -8.69 -28.73 10.93
N VAL A 180 -9.94 -28.29 11.02
CA VAL A 180 -11.02 -29.12 11.64
C VAL A 180 -11.23 -30.42 10.87
N SER A 181 -11.16 -30.36 9.53
CA SER A 181 -11.23 -31.51 8.63
C SER A 181 -10.55 -31.14 7.33
N GLU A 182 -10.05 -32.11 6.57
CA GLU A 182 -9.43 -31.86 5.26
C GLU A 182 -10.33 -31.07 4.31
N ASN A 183 -11.65 -31.34 4.35
CA ASN A 183 -12.62 -30.66 3.51
C ASN A 183 -13.25 -29.40 4.12
N SER A 184 -12.91 -29.08 5.37
CA SER A 184 -13.45 -27.88 6.04
C SER A 184 -12.49 -26.69 5.83
N PRO A 185 -12.99 -25.49 5.54
CA PRO A 185 -12.17 -24.29 5.50
C PRO A 185 -11.80 -23.78 6.90
N VAL A 186 -12.36 -24.38 7.96
CA VAL A 186 -12.23 -23.91 9.34
C VAL A 186 -10.94 -24.41 9.97
N TRP A 187 -10.18 -23.48 10.56
CA TRP A 187 -8.98 -23.76 11.34
C TRP A 187 -9.24 -23.49 12.81
N VAL A 188 -8.60 -24.28 13.65
CA VAL A 188 -8.60 -24.09 15.10
C VAL A 188 -7.18 -23.84 15.55
N VAL A 189 -7.01 -22.80 16.35
CA VAL A 189 -5.72 -22.39 16.92
C VAL A 189 -5.86 -22.33 18.43
N TYR A 190 -5.01 -23.05 19.13
CA TYR A 190 -4.85 -22.97 20.59
C TYR A 190 -3.66 -22.08 20.89
N PHE A 191 -3.85 -21.12 21.76
CA PHE A 191 -2.80 -20.18 22.11
C PHE A 191 -2.94 -19.68 23.54
N THR A 192 -1.80 -19.29 24.10
CA THR A 192 -1.70 -18.75 25.45
C THR A 192 -1.33 -17.28 25.39
N VAL A 193 -2.09 -16.45 26.10
CA VAL A 193 -1.84 -15.01 26.27
C VAL A 193 -1.22 -14.79 27.64
N TYR A 194 -0.03 -14.18 27.65
CA TYR A 194 0.68 -13.75 28.83
C TYR A 194 0.44 -12.27 29.03
N ASN A 195 -0.32 -11.91 30.04
CA ASN A 195 -0.60 -10.54 30.40
C ASN A 195 0.50 -10.01 31.31
N LEU A 196 1.15 -8.94 30.88
CA LEU A 196 2.31 -8.35 31.50
C LEU A 196 1.98 -6.92 31.94
N SER A 197 2.43 -6.51 33.11
CA SER A 197 2.42 -5.12 33.52
C SER A 197 3.86 -4.63 33.73
N ARG A 198 4.16 -3.45 33.25
CA ARG A 198 5.45 -2.83 33.52
C ARG A 198 5.47 -2.29 34.94
N SER A 199 6.51 -2.58 35.69
CA SER A 199 6.67 -2.01 37.03
C SER A 199 6.72 -0.48 36.97
N PRO A 200 5.98 0.26 37.84
CA PRO A 200 5.93 1.74 37.85
C PRO A 200 7.30 2.41 38.06
N LYS A 201 8.32 1.67 38.42
CA LYS A 201 9.67 2.18 38.73
C LYS A 201 10.68 2.08 37.60
N GLY A 202 10.27 1.74 36.37
CA GLY A 202 11.09 1.91 35.15
C GLY A 202 12.38 1.08 35.04
N ARG A 203 12.70 0.23 36.00
CA ARG A 203 13.92 -0.59 36.05
C ARG A 203 13.70 -2.06 36.42
N GLY A 204 12.49 -2.57 36.33
CA GLY A 204 12.17 -3.96 36.65
C GLY A 204 11.75 -4.76 35.42
N ASN A 205 11.94 -6.07 35.49
CA ASN A 205 11.34 -7.01 34.53
C ASN A 205 9.82 -6.86 34.56
N ALA A 206 9.19 -7.02 33.37
CA ALA A 206 7.74 -7.05 33.29
C ALA A 206 7.18 -8.11 34.26
N LEU A 207 6.16 -7.72 35.02
CA LEU A 207 5.51 -8.65 35.96
C LEU A 207 4.42 -9.39 35.22
N LEU A 208 4.46 -10.69 35.26
CA LEU A 208 3.39 -11.55 34.75
C LEU A 208 2.16 -11.41 35.65
N LEU A 209 1.06 -10.85 35.12
CA LEU A 209 -0.18 -10.66 35.85
C LEU A 209 -1.10 -11.86 35.75
N LYS A 210 -1.28 -12.38 34.54
CA LYS A 210 -2.22 -13.47 34.26
C LYS A 210 -1.81 -14.25 33.03
N ILE A 211 -2.05 -15.54 33.05
CA ILE A 211 -1.93 -16.43 31.90
C ILE A 211 -3.35 -16.90 31.54
N ILE A 212 -3.72 -16.74 30.29
CA ILE A 212 -5.04 -17.15 29.80
C ILE A 212 -4.83 -18.01 28.56
N LYS A 213 -5.51 -19.17 28.54
CA LYS A 213 -5.52 -20.05 27.37
C LYS A 213 -6.77 -19.80 26.54
N TYR A 214 -6.60 -19.70 25.26
CA TYR A 214 -7.67 -19.47 24.30
C TYR A 214 -7.70 -20.54 23.21
N LYS A 215 -8.90 -20.76 22.72
CA LYS A 215 -9.19 -21.49 21.49
C LYS A 215 -9.81 -20.51 20.49
N ALA A 216 -9.19 -20.26 19.37
CA ALA A 216 -9.80 -19.53 18.27
C ALA A 216 -10.18 -20.49 17.15
N SER A 217 -11.35 -20.27 16.57
CA SER A 217 -11.78 -20.87 15.30
C SER A 217 -11.88 -19.79 14.25
N LEU A 218 -11.28 -20.00 13.08
CA LEU A 218 -11.26 -19.01 12.01
C LEU A 218 -11.39 -19.67 10.63
N THR A 219 -11.99 -18.95 9.71
CA THR A 219 -12.13 -19.33 8.32
C THR A 219 -11.35 -18.34 7.45
N PRO A 220 -10.18 -18.74 6.90
CA PRO A 220 -9.44 -17.92 5.96
C PRO A 220 -9.96 -18.11 4.53
N GLU A 221 -9.93 -17.04 3.75
CA GLU A 221 -10.18 -17.01 2.31
C GLU A 221 -9.12 -16.16 1.62
N PHE A 222 -8.98 -16.31 0.31
CA PHE A 222 -8.08 -15.49 -0.49
C PHE A 222 -8.87 -14.52 -1.37
N TRP A 223 -8.72 -13.22 -1.14
CA TRP A 223 -9.36 -12.12 -1.89
C TRP A 223 -8.30 -11.21 -2.53
N PRO A 224 -7.56 -11.69 -3.54
CA PRO A 224 -6.45 -10.93 -4.14
C PRO A 224 -6.88 -9.61 -4.78
N GLU A 225 -8.11 -9.53 -5.29
CA GLU A 225 -8.69 -8.31 -5.87
C GLU A 225 -8.90 -7.20 -4.85
N ARG A 226 -9.04 -7.54 -3.58
CA ARG A 226 -9.24 -6.58 -2.49
C ARG A 226 -7.93 -5.92 -2.04
N VAL A 227 -6.79 -6.52 -2.36
CA VAL A 227 -5.49 -6.03 -1.91
C VAL A 227 -4.99 -4.93 -2.85
N ALA A 228 -4.85 -3.71 -2.32
CA ALA A 228 -4.24 -2.61 -3.03
C ALA A 228 -2.79 -2.98 -3.45
N TYR A 229 -2.34 -2.45 -4.59
CA TYR A 229 -1.04 -2.81 -5.17
C TYR A 229 0.14 -2.67 -4.19
N TYR A 230 0.17 -1.59 -3.41
CA TYR A 230 1.21 -1.36 -2.41
C TYR A 230 1.18 -2.33 -1.23
N ALA A 231 0.02 -2.89 -0.91
CA ALA A 231 -0.16 -3.85 0.18
C ALA A 231 0.15 -5.31 -0.21
N ARG A 232 0.35 -5.58 -1.50
CA ARG A 232 0.66 -6.94 -2.00
C ARG A 232 1.97 -7.51 -1.48
N VAL A 233 2.90 -6.67 -1.06
CA VAL A 233 4.15 -7.11 -0.43
C VAL A 233 3.87 -7.75 0.94
N LEU A 234 2.89 -7.24 1.68
CA LEU A 234 2.50 -7.73 3.01
C LEU A 234 1.49 -8.89 2.92
N ASN A 235 0.60 -8.83 1.93
CA ASN A 235 -0.47 -9.82 1.75
C ASN A 235 -0.62 -10.18 0.26
N PRO A 236 0.33 -10.94 -0.30
CA PRO A 236 0.40 -11.19 -1.74
C PRO A 236 -0.79 -11.98 -2.29
N LEU A 237 -1.39 -12.85 -1.48
CA LEU A 237 -2.51 -13.69 -1.87
C LEU A 237 -3.88 -13.09 -1.54
N GLY A 238 -3.92 -11.94 -0.84
CA GLY A 238 -5.17 -11.41 -0.34
C GLY A 238 -5.78 -12.26 0.77
N PHE A 239 -4.93 -12.83 1.64
CA PHE A 239 -5.39 -13.58 2.82
C PHE A 239 -6.38 -12.71 3.61
N THR A 240 -7.54 -13.25 3.88
CA THR A 240 -8.62 -12.55 4.59
C THR A 240 -9.34 -13.53 5.50
N VAL A 241 -9.48 -13.18 6.78
CA VAL A 241 -10.27 -13.96 7.73
C VAL A 241 -11.73 -13.50 7.63
N VAL A 242 -12.60 -14.40 7.19
CA VAL A 242 -14.03 -14.12 6.95
C VAL A 242 -14.90 -14.48 8.15
N GLN A 243 -14.41 -15.35 9.02
CA GLN A 243 -15.06 -15.68 10.30
C GLN A 243 -13.99 -15.85 11.37
N TYR A 244 -14.28 -15.35 12.57
CA TYR A 244 -13.42 -15.49 13.73
C TYR A 244 -14.25 -15.61 15.00
N ASN A 245 -13.99 -16.66 15.79
CA ASN A 245 -14.54 -16.82 17.12
C ASN A 245 -13.44 -17.22 18.10
N GLN A 246 -13.49 -16.71 19.32
CA GLN A 246 -12.47 -16.96 20.34
C GLN A 246 -13.13 -17.21 21.69
N ASP A 247 -12.78 -18.33 22.30
CA ASP A 247 -13.29 -18.75 23.60
C ASP A 247 -12.12 -18.93 24.58
N GLU A 248 -12.33 -18.49 25.84
CA GLU A 248 -11.39 -18.76 26.94
C GLU A 248 -11.54 -20.20 27.40
N ILE A 249 -10.44 -20.93 27.47
CA ILE A 249 -10.43 -22.29 28.02
C ILE A 249 -10.34 -22.17 29.54
N ARG A 250 -11.42 -22.49 30.21
CA ARG A 250 -11.44 -22.58 31.66
C ARG A 250 -11.05 -24.00 32.05
N GLU A 251 -9.94 -24.13 32.81
CA GLU A 251 -9.51 -25.36 33.41
C GLU A 251 -10.28 -25.64 34.71
#